data_6ef8eb10ac8470d1adff1f64468eb3fa
#
_entry.id   6ef8eb10ac8470d1adff1f64468eb3fa
#
_cell.length_a   1.000
_cell.length_b   1.000
_cell.length_c   1.000
_cell.angle_alpha   90.00
_cell.angle_beta   90.00
_cell.angle_gamma   90.00
#
_symmetry.space_group_name_H-M   'P 1'
#
loop_
_entity.id
_entity.type
_entity.pdbx_description
1 polymer ?
#
loop_
_entity_poly.entity_id
_entity_poly.type
_entity_poly.pdbx_seq_one_letter_code
_entity_poly.pdbx_strand_id
1 'polypeptide(L)'
;SRPSAVELLEEYGKKDARIRVIHQKNQGQSVAKNNGIKNSRADIIAFLDADDLIEPFYLEILYKALNEYPDAAWSYTDLVGFGSQRYIWCKPFSAGRMTFNNTLVNAALFRKSDLEEVGCFPEKWKHYDEDWALYLKLLRAGKHPVHVPIIGFWYRRSNTGMQQTVRKNENLRKQSDDYIA
;
A
#
# COMPACT_ATOMS: atom_id res chain seq x y z
N SER A 1 -31.21 4.17 -4.00
CA SER A 1 -29.99 3.66 -4.66
C SER A 1 -28.79 4.08 -3.83
N ARG A 2 -27.76 3.25 -3.74
CA ARG A 2 -26.49 3.66 -3.12
C ARG A 2 -25.77 4.62 -4.05
N PRO A 3 -25.13 5.69 -3.52
CA PRO A 3 -24.35 6.60 -4.34
C PRO A 3 -23.17 5.85 -4.97
N SER A 4 -22.74 6.28 -6.15
CA SER A 4 -21.51 5.78 -6.78
C SER A 4 -20.27 6.20 -5.99
N ALA A 5 -19.15 5.51 -6.19
CA ALA A 5 -17.89 5.89 -5.54
C ALA A 5 -17.46 7.33 -5.90
N VAL A 6 -17.74 7.77 -7.13
CA VAL A 6 -17.44 9.13 -7.59
C VAL A 6 -18.28 10.16 -6.82
N GLU A 7 -19.60 9.93 -6.71
CA GLU A 7 -20.49 10.81 -5.96
C GLU A 7 -20.08 10.94 -4.49
N LEU A 8 -19.68 9.82 -3.85
CA LEU A 8 -19.18 9.84 -2.49
C LEU A 8 -17.89 10.64 -2.35
N LEU A 9 -16.93 10.45 -3.24
CA LEU A 9 -15.66 11.20 -3.22
C LEU A 9 -15.91 12.70 -3.37
N GLU A 10 -16.77 13.11 -4.30
CA GLU A 10 -17.12 14.51 -4.49
C GLU A 10 -17.84 15.11 -3.26
N GLU A 11 -18.71 14.33 -2.63
CA GLU A 11 -19.38 14.75 -1.39
C GLU A 11 -18.37 14.99 -0.27
N TYR A 12 -17.43 14.06 -0.05
CA TYR A 12 -16.40 14.22 0.97
C TYR A 12 -15.43 15.35 0.65
N GLY A 13 -15.03 15.54 -0.60
CA GLY A 13 -14.20 16.65 -1.02
C GLY A 13 -14.82 18.03 -0.75
N LYS A 14 -16.17 18.12 -0.78
CA LYS A 14 -16.89 19.35 -0.42
C LYS A 14 -17.00 19.55 1.11
N LYS A 15 -17.00 18.45 1.90
CA LYS A 15 -17.14 18.51 3.36
C LYS A 15 -15.87 18.91 4.08
N ASP A 16 -14.70 18.58 3.52
CA ASP A 16 -13.43 18.82 4.17
C ASP A 16 -12.39 19.30 3.14
N ALA A 17 -11.89 20.52 3.31
CA ALA A 17 -10.90 21.14 2.42
C ALA A 17 -9.54 20.40 2.38
N ARG A 18 -9.27 19.48 3.33
CA ARG A 18 -8.08 18.62 3.32
C ARG A 18 -8.22 17.49 2.27
N ILE A 19 -9.45 17.14 1.88
CA ILE A 19 -9.72 16.10 0.90
C ILE A 19 -9.63 16.68 -0.50
N ARG A 20 -8.74 16.12 -1.30
CA ARG A 20 -8.53 16.50 -2.71
C ARG A 20 -8.83 15.31 -3.59
N VAL A 21 -9.89 15.39 -4.37
CA VAL A 21 -10.27 14.36 -5.34
C VAL A 21 -9.48 14.55 -6.63
N ILE A 22 -8.87 13.48 -7.12
CA ILE A 22 -8.12 13.48 -8.39
C ILE A 22 -8.80 12.49 -9.34
N HIS A 23 -9.43 13.02 -10.38
CA HIS A 23 -9.99 12.21 -11.45
C HIS A 23 -8.93 11.91 -12.50
N GLN A 24 -8.81 10.64 -12.87
CA GLN A 24 -7.92 10.21 -13.93
C GLN A 24 -8.52 9.10 -14.78
N LYS A 25 -8.00 8.93 -15.99
CA LYS A 25 -8.30 7.75 -16.79
C LYS A 25 -7.73 6.50 -16.10
N ASN A 26 -8.48 5.39 -16.13
CA ASN A 26 -7.99 4.14 -15.54
C ASN A 26 -6.74 3.64 -16.28
N GLN A 27 -5.61 3.64 -15.59
CA GLN A 27 -4.29 3.19 -16.06
C GLN A 27 -3.65 2.19 -15.08
N GLY A 28 -4.42 1.68 -14.11
CA GLY A 28 -3.97 0.75 -13.08
C GLY A 28 -3.62 1.43 -11.76
N GLN A 29 -3.39 0.61 -10.75
CA GLN A 29 -3.14 1.06 -9.37
C GLN A 29 -1.83 1.84 -9.23
N SER A 30 -0.74 1.35 -9.84
CA SER A 30 0.57 2.01 -9.80
C SER A 30 0.51 3.46 -10.26
N VAL A 31 -0.15 3.72 -11.41
CA VAL A 31 -0.32 5.08 -11.94
C VAL A 31 -1.16 5.93 -11.00
N ALA A 32 -2.22 5.37 -10.41
CA ALA A 32 -3.06 6.10 -9.47
C ALA A 32 -2.29 6.49 -8.20
N LYS A 33 -1.53 5.55 -7.63
CA LYS A 33 -0.68 5.78 -6.45
C LYS A 33 0.42 6.80 -6.74
N ASN A 34 1.09 6.71 -7.89
CA ASN A 34 2.12 7.67 -8.33
C ASN A 34 1.56 9.07 -8.54
N ASN A 35 0.37 9.19 -9.09
CA ASN A 35 -0.32 10.48 -9.20
C ASN A 35 -0.66 11.05 -7.81
N GLY A 36 -1.04 10.21 -6.85
CA GLY A 36 -1.22 10.60 -5.45
C GLY A 36 0.06 11.15 -4.84
N ILE A 37 1.19 10.44 -5.00
CA ILE A 37 2.51 10.88 -4.51
C ILE A 37 2.88 12.24 -5.13
N LYS A 38 2.80 12.36 -6.45
CA LYS A 38 3.14 13.59 -7.18
C LYS A 38 2.32 14.78 -6.72
N ASN A 39 1.04 14.59 -6.43
CA ASN A 39 0.15 15.65 -5.99
C ASN A 39 0.16 15.88 -4.48
N SER A 40 0.84 15.05 -3.70
CA SER A 40 0.97 15.23 -2.26
C SER A 40 1.90 16.40 -1.94
N ARG A 41 1.55 17.14 -0.88
CA ARG A 41 2.35 18.23 -0.32
C ARG A 41 3.15 17.81 0.91
N ALA A 42 2.87 16.65 1.47
CA ALA A 42 3.49 16.14 2.68
C ALA A 42 4.75 15.34 2.36
N ASP A 43 5.68 15.33 3.31
CA ASP A 43 6.93 14.56 3.22
C ASP A 43 6.73 13.08 3.63
N ILE A 44 5.59 12.78 4.25
CA ILE A 44 5.18 11.43 4.65
C ILE A 44 3.89 11.06 3.92
N ILE A 45 3.90 9.90 3.27
CA ILE A 45 2.79 9.38 2.46
C ILE A 45 2.25 8.10 3.09
N ALA A 46 0.94 8.00 3.19
CA ALA A 46 0.24 6.75 3.51
C ALA A 46 -0.61 6.32 2.33
N PHE A 47 -0.66 5.01 2.07
CA PHE A 47 -1.60 4.41 1.13
C PHE A 47 -2.68 3.66 1.92
N LEU A 48 -3.92 3.80 1.49
CA LEU A 48 -5.05 3.06 2.05
C LEU A 48 -6.00 2.70 0.90
N ASP A 49 -6.21 1.42 0.70
CA ASP A 49 -7.16 0.94 -0.29
C ASP A 49 -8.60 1.18 0.22
N ALA A 50 -9.51 1.48 -0.70
CA ALA A 50 -10.87 1.95 -0.36
C ALA A 50 -11.75 0.91 0.36
N ASP A 51 -11.33 -0.34 0.39
CA ASP A 51 -12.01 -1.45 1.05
C ASP A 51 -11.38 -1.87 2.38
N ASP A 52 -10.27 -1.26 2.77
CA ASP A 52 -9.56 -1.55 4.01
C ASP A 52 -9.92 -0.57 5.14
N LEU A 53 -9.52 -0.90 6.38
CA LEU A 53 -9.75 -0.06 7.55
C LEU A 53 -8.45 0.10 8.35
N ILE A 54 -8.35 1.22 9.04
CA ILE A 54 -7.25 1.50 9.98
C ILE A 54 -7.81 1.86 11.36
N GLU A 55 -7.03 1.56 12.40
CA GLU A 55 -7.35 2.00 13.76
C GLU A 55 -7.17 3.52 13.89
N PRO A 56 -7.93 4.19 14.76
CA PRO A 56 -7.85 5.64 14.93
C PRO A 56 -6.44 6.17 15.23
N PHE A 57 -5.61 5.39 15.91
CA PHE A 57 -4.23 5.74 16.28
C PHE A 57 -3.19 5.37 15.21
N TYR A 58 -3.59 4.72 14.11
CA TYR A 58 -2.69 4.11 13.11
C TYR A 58 -1.64 5.08 12.56
N LEU A 59 -2.10 6.23 12.05
CA LEU A 59 -1.19 7.22 11.46
C LEU A 59 -0.27 7.84 12.50
N GLU A 60 -0.77 8.09 13.70
CA GLU A 60 -0.01 8.71 14.79
C GLU A 60 1.17 7.84 15.22
N ILE A 61 0.92 6.55 15.48
CA ILE A 61 1.99 5.65 15.95
C ILE A 61 3.04 5.38 14.87
N LEU A 62 2.62 5.23 13.61
CA LEU A 62 3.55 5.03 12.50
C LEU A 62 4.39 6.28 12.25
N TYR A 63 3.80 7.48 12.38
CA TYR A 63 4.53 8.74 12.29
C TYR A 63 5.54 8.90 13.42
N LYS A 64 5.16 8.58 14.67
CA LYS A 64 6.06 8.56 15.82
C LYS A 64 7.23 7.61 15.59
N ALA A 65 6.97 6.40 15.08
CA ALA A 65 8.00 5.42 14.77
C ALA A 65 8.99 5.95 13.71
N LEU A 66 8.52 6.58 12.63
CA LEU A 66 9.41 7.19 11.64
C LEU A 66 10.27 8.32 12.22
N ASN A 67 9.73 9.11 13.16
CA ASN A 67 10.51 10.18 13.81
C ASN A 67 11.56 9.62 14.77
N GLU A 68 11.26 8.54 15.47
CA GLU A 68 12.19 7.87 16.39
C GLU A 68 13.30 7.12 15.64
N TYR A 69 12.98 6.61 14.44
CA TYR A 69 13.91 5.89 13.57
C TYR A 69 14.12 6.65 12.25
N PRO A 70 14.97 7.71 12.23
CA PRO A 70 15.14 8.58 11.06
C PRO A 70 15.70 7.86 9.83
N ASP A 71 16.44 6.77 10.01
CA ASP A 71 17.00 5.95 8.94
C ASP A 71 15.97 4.99 8.31
N ALA A 72 14.81 4.79 8.95
CA ALA A 72 13.75 3.96 8.38
C ALA A 72 13.02 4.70 7.25
N ALA A 73 12.89 4.05 6.10
CA ALA A 73 12.21 4.61 4.93
C ALA A 73 10.68 4.50 5.03
N TRP A 74 10.19 3.49 5.76
CA TRP A 74 8.77 3.32 6.04
C TRP A 74 8.51 2.66 7.39
N SER A 75 7.29 2.85 7.90
CA SER A 75 6.79 2.20 9.12
C SER A 75 5.51 1.43 8.82
N TYR A 76 5.29 0.32 9.50
CA TYR A 76 4.11 -0.53 9.35
C TYR A 76 3.71 -1.21 10.66
N THR A 77 2.45 -1.66 10.75
CA THR A 77 1.91 -2.40 11.89
C THR A 77 1.63 -3.85 11.54
N ASP A 78 1.29 -4.65 12.54
CA ASP A 78 0.59 -5.91 12.37
C ASP A 78 -0.82 -5.65 11.83
N LEU A 79 -1.43 -6.70 11.23
CA LEU A 79 -2.75 -6.59 10.63
C LEU A 79 -3.67 -7.77 10.97
N VAL A 80 -4.97 -7.51 10.80
CA VAL A 80 -6.03 -8.53 10.82
C VAL A 80 -6.67 -8.60 9.44
N GLY A 81 -6.72 -9.80 8.87
CA GLY A 81 -7.55 -10.09 7.70
C GLY A 81 -9.00 -10.30 8.12
N PHE A 82 -9.94 -9.70 7.38
CA PHE A 82 -11.38 -9.85 7.62
C PHE A 82 -12.17 -10.00 6.32
N GLY A 83 -13.45 -10.31 6.41
CA GLY A 83 -14.31 -10.59 5.26
C GLY A 83 -14.38 -12.09 4.96
N SER A 84 -13.98 -12.51 3.76
CA SER A 84 -14.02 -13.91 3.34
C SER A 84 -13.00 -14.81 4.04
N GLN A 85 -11.97 -14.24 4.63
CA GLN A 85 -10.96 -14.95 5.42
C GLN A 85 -10.65 -14.14 6.68
N ARG A 86 -10.39 -14.86 7.80
CA ARG A 86 -9.99 -14.25 9.07
C ARG A 86 -8.64 -14.80 9.49
N TYR A 87 -7.69 -13.91 9.73
CA TYR A 87 -6.35 -14.27 10.19
C TYR A 87 -5.69 -13.07 10.85
N ILE A 88 -4.68 -13.34 11.65
CA ILE A 88 -3.78 -12.32 12.20
C ILE A 88 -2.43 -12.49 11.52
N TRP A 89 -1.84 -11.37 11.12
CA TRP A 89 -0.54 -11.33 10.51
C TRP A 89 0.37 -10.44 11.34
N CYS A 90 1.17 -11.09 12.18
CA CYS A 90 2.15 -10.47 13.07
C CYS A 90 3.52 -11.01 12.70
N LYS A 91 4.17 -10.39 11.74
CA LYS A 91 5.48 -10.84 11.27
C LYS A 91 6.49 -9.69 11.28
N PRO A 92 7.57 -9.82 12.06
CA PRO A 92 8.69 -8.93 11.93
C PRO A 92 9.24 -8.95 10.51
N PHE A 93 9.72 -7.80 10.07
CA PHE A 93 10.33 -7.65 8.76
C PHE A 93 11.54 -8.58 8.60
N SER A 94 11.67 -9.15 7.42
CA SER A 94 12.83 -9.92 7.01
C SER A 94 13.12 -9.68 5.53
N ALA A 95 14.22 -9.04 5.23
CA ALA A 95 14.64 -8.78 3.85
C ALA A 95 14.79 -10.09 3.06
N GLY A 96 15.37 -11.14 3.66
CA GLY A 96 15.51 -12.44 3.01
C GLY A 96 14.16 -13.11 2.68
N ARG A 97 13.15 -12.99 3.54
CA ARG A 97 11.81 -13.50 3.21
C ARG A 97 11.14 -12.69 2.12
N MET A 98 11.38 -11.37 2.10
CA MET A 98 10.79 -10.46 1.13
C MET A 98 11.25 -10.75 -0.31
N THR A 99 12.42 -11.35 -0.50
CA THR A 99 12.89 -11.76 -1.84
C THR A 99 12.12 -12.96 -2.42
N PHE A 100 11.44 -13.75 -1.58
CA PHE A 100 10.71 -14.94 -2.02
C PHE A 100 9.19 -14.79 -1.92
N ASN A 101 8.71 -13.91 -1.04
CA ASN A 101 7.28 -13.73 -0.81
C ASN A 101 7.00 -12.31 -0.36
N ASN A 102 5.93 -11.71 -0.85
CA ASN A 102 5.41 -10.47 -0.28
C ASN A 102 4.95 -10.72 1.16
N THR A 103 5.67 -10.16 2.12
CA THR A 103 5.37 -10.29 3.56
C THR A 103 4.74 -9.04 4.14
N LEU A 104 4.57 -7.99 3.35
CA LEU A 104 3.96 -6.72 3.73
C LEU A 104 2.72 -6.45 2.89
N VAL A 105 1.89 -5.57 3.38
CA VAL A 105 0.79 -4.98 2.62
C VAL A 105 1.11 -3.52 2.35
N ASN A 106 0.44 -2.94 1.36
CA ASN A 106 0.70 -1.56 0.96
C ASN A 106 0.33 -0.50 2.02
N ALA A 107 -0.41 -0.87 3.06
CA ALA A 107 -0.76 0.00 4.16
C ALA A 107 0.45 0.22 5.08
N ALA A 108 1.18 1.28 4.83
CA ALA A 108 2.36 1.73 5.57
C ALA A 108 2.52 3.25 5.44
N LEU A 109 3.31 3.86 6.31
CA LEU A 109 3.76 5.23 6.13
C LEU A 109 5.15 5.25 5.53
N PHE A 110 5.33 6.00 4.45
CA PHE A 110 6.59 6.10 3.70
C PHE A 110 7.14 7.52 3.75
N ARG A 111 8.45 7.67 3.76
CA ARG A 111 9.08 8.94 3.41
C ARG A 111 8.94 9.16 1.90
N LYS A 112 8.39 10.31 1.52
CA LYS A 112 8.20 10.65 0.11
C LYS A 112 9.52 10.67 -0.65
N SER A 113 10.58 11.19 -0.04
CA SER A 113 11.92 11.22 -0.62
C SER A 113 12.42 9.83 -1.01
N ASP A 114 12.20 8.81 -0.16
CA ASP A 114 12.62 7.45 -0.45
C ASP A 114 11.81 6.80 -1.56
N LEU A 115 10.50 7.09 -1.62
CA LEU A 115 9.66 6.67 -2.76
C LEU A 115 10.14 7.28 -4.08
N GLU A 116 10.46 8.57 -4.09
CA GLU A 116 10.93 9.30 -5.26
C GLU A 116 12.33 8.83 -5.70
N GLU A 117 13.24 8.58 -4.75
CA GLU A 117 14.59 8.05 -5.00
C GLU A 117 14.55 6.73 -5.77
N VAL A 118 13.64 5.81 -5.40
CA VAL A 118 13.51 4.52 -6.09
C VAL A 118 12.60 4.58 -7.32
N GLY A 119 12.08 5.76 -7.71
CA GLY A 119 11.19 5.96 -8.85
C GLY A 119 9.79 5.42 -8.63
N CYS A 120 9.26 5.49 -7.41
CA CYS A 120 7.88 5.18 -7.03
C CYS A 120 7.42 3.77 -7.45
N PHE A 121 6.09 3.58 -7.61
CA PHE A 121 5.52 2.31 -8.08
C PHE A 121 5.84 2.06 -9.55
N PRO A 122 6.06 0.80 -9.96
CA PRO A 122 6.33 0.47 -11.37
C PRO A 122 5.03 0.58 -12.19
N GLU A 123 5.00 1.47 -13.20
CA GLU A 123 3.79 1.74 -13.99
C GLU A 123 3.56 0.76 -15.15
N LYS A 124 4.60 0.07 -15.59
CA LYS A 124 4.50 -0.93 -16.67
C LYS A 124 3.69 -2.15 -16.27
N TRP A 125 3.61 -2.41 -14.96
CA TRP A 125 2.85 -3.51 -14.39
C TRP A 125 1.45 -3.04 -13.95
N LYS A 126 0.41 -3.59 -14.53
CA LYS A 126 -0.98 -3.16 -14.30
C LYS A 126 -1.76 -4.05 -13.34
N HIS A 127 -1.16 -5.13 -12.92
CA HIS A 127 -1.87 -6.16 -12.19
C HIS A 127 -1.33 -6.38 -10.80
N TYR A 128 -1.30 -7.21 -10.13
CA TYR A 128 -0.93 -7.67 -8.82
C TYR A 128 0.58 -7.49 -8.51
N ASP A 129 0.94 -7.33 -7.21
CA ASP A 129 2.31 -7.25 -6.69
C ASP A 129 3.07 -5.93 -6.93
N GLU A 130 2.39 -4.84 -7.27
CA GLU A 130 3.02 -3.53 -7.41
C GLU A 130 3.64 -3.01 -6.10
N ASP A 131 3.04 -3.39 -4.96
CA ASP A 131 3.54 -3.09 -3.62
C ASP A 131 4.80 -3.92 -3.31
N TRP A 132 4.79 -5.19 -3.63
CA TRP A 132 5.97 -6.05 -3.48
C TRP A 132 7.14 -5.54 -4.33
N ALA A 133 6.91 -5.20 -5.57
CA ALA A 133 7.93 -4.62 -6.43
C ALA A 133 8.49 -3.29 -5.87
N LEU A 134 7.65 -2.43 -5.29
CA LEU A 134 8.10 -1.22 -4.60
C LEU A 134 9.02 -1.57 -3.42
N TYR A 135 8.62 -2.51 -2.55
CA TYR A 135 9.43 -2.93 -1.41
C TYR A 135 10.78 -3.51 -1.85
N LEU A 136 10.82 -4.31 -2.92
CA LEU A 136 12.07 -4.82 -3.47
C LEU A 136 12.99 -3.70 -4.00
N LYS A 137 12.42 -2.68 -4.64
CA LYS A 137 13.19 -1.48 -5.07
C LYS A 137 13.78 -0.76 -3.88
N LEU A 138 13.01 -0.52 -2.82
CA LEU A 138 13.48 0.09 -1.58
C LEU A 138 14.61 -0.72 -0.94
N LEU A 139 14.45 -2.04 -0.85
CA LEU A 139 15.49 -2.94 -0.31
C LEU A 139 16.77 -2.91 -1.14
N ARG A 140 16.68 -2.94 -2.48
CA ARG A 140 17.84 -2.82 -3.37
C ARG A 140 18.57 -1.48 -3.21
N ALA A 141 17.87 -0.42 -2.81
CA ALA A 141 18.44 0.87 -2.46
C ALA A 141 18.97 0.95 -1.00
N GLY A 142 19.01 -0.17 -0.28
CA GLY A 142 19.47 -0.24 1.11
C GLY A 142 18.49 0.32 2.14
N LYS A 143 17.25 0.60 1.73
CA LYS A 143 16.21 1.13 2.61
C LYS A 143 15.58 0.01 3.45
N HIS A 144 15.18 0.31 4.68
CA HIS A 144 14.57 -0.66 5.59
C HIS A 144 13.41 -0.03 6.38
N PRO A 145 12.48 -0.84 6.90
CA PRO A 145 11.37 -0.35 7.70
C PRO A 145 11.65 -0.31 9.19
N VAL A 146 10.76 0.36 9.90
CA VAL A 146 10.50 0.13 11.31
C VAL A 146 9.14 -0.57 11.49
N HIS A 147 9.13 -1.65 12.25
CA HIS A 147 7.92 -2.42 12.59
C HIS A 147 7.36 -1.97 13.94
N VAL A 148 6.09 -1.63 13.98
CA VAL A 148 5.34 -1.35 15.20
C VAL A 148 4.46 -2.56 15.52
N PRO A 149 4.78 -3.39 16.53
CA PRO A 149 4.17 -4.70 16.75
C PRO A 149 2.80 -4.59 17.45
N ILE A 150 1.89 -3.84 16.85
CA ILE A 150 0.50 -3.73 17.30
C ILE A 150 -0.43 -3.89 16.09
N ILE A 151 -1.64 -4.37 16.32
CA ILE A 151 -2.66 -4.44 15.28
C ILE A 151 -3.20 -3.03 15.03
N GLY A 152 -2.87 -2.47 13.86
CA GLY A 152 -3.31 -1.13 13.45
C GLY A 152 -4.06 -1.12 12.12
N PHE A 153 -4.01 -2.22 11.37
CA PHE A 153 -4.56 -2.31 10.03
C PHE A 153 -5.51 -3.49 9.87
N TRP A 154 -6.62 -3.29 9.17
CA TRP A 154 -7.63 -4.29 8.86
C TRP A 154 -7.73 -4.48 7.36
N TYR A 155 -7.23 -5.62 6.88
CA TYR A 155 -7.16 -5.96 5.47
C TYR A 155 -8.40 -6.75 5.02
N ARG A 156 -9.18 -6.19 4.12
CA ARG A 156 -10.37 -6.86 3.60
C ARG A 156 -10.02 -7.96 2.60
N ARG A 157 -10.51 -9.16 2.87
CA ARG A 157 -10.38 -10.30 1.96
C ARG A 157 -11.70 -10.51 1.21
N SER A 158 -11.60 -10.60 -0.11
CA SER A 158 -12.74 -10.87 -1.00
C SER A 158 -12.49 -12.13 -1.82
N ASN A 159 -13.54 -12.91 -2.09
CA ASN A 159 -13.46 -14.07 -2.99
C ASN A 159 -13.44 -13.68 -4.48
N THR A 160 -13.68 -12.40 -4.80
CA THR A 160 -13.76 -11.86 -6.18
C THR A 160 -12.73 -10.75 -6.44
N GLY A 161 -11.83 -10.49 -5.50
CA GLY A 161 -10.81 -9.44 -5.64
C GLY A 161 -9.74 -9.75 -6.69
N MET A 162 -8.94 -8.73 -7.04
CA MET A 162 -7.86 -8.82 -8.02
C MET A 162 -6.89 -9.97 -7.74
N GLN A 163 -6.50 -10.17 -6.48
CA GLN A 163 -5.64 -11.28 -6.05
C GLN A 163 -6.19 -12.65 -6.46
N GLN A 164 -7.52 -12.86 -6.35
CA GLN A 164 -8.16 -14.11 -6.75
C GLN A 164 -8.18 -14.27 -8.28
N THR A 165 -8.34 -13.17 -9.01
CA THR A 165 -8.30 -13.17 -10.47
C THR A 165 -6.92 -13.58 -10.97
N VAL A 166 -5.85 -13.02 -10.42
CA VAL A 166 -4.47 -13.37 -10.79
C VAL A 166 -4.14 -14.83 -10.42
N ARG A 167 -4.52 -15.29 -9.21
CA ARG A 167 -4.28 -16.67 -8.77
C ARG A 167 -4.97 -17.72 -9.65
N LYS A 168 -6.13 -17.39 -10.23
CA LYS A 168 -6.90 -18.26 -11.13
C LYS A 168 -6.42 -18.19 -12.58
N ASN A 169 -5.60 -17.20 -12.95
CA ASN A 169 -5.10 -17.01 -14.31
C ASN A 169 -3.60 -17.28 -14.36
N GLU A 170 -3.23 -18.43 -14.94
CA GLU A 170 -1.85 -18.91 -15.00
C GLU A 170 -0.91 -17.93 -15.75
N ASN A 171 -1.41 -17.32 -16.84
CA ASN A 171 -0.63 -16.34 -17.59
C ASN A 171 -0.33 -15.08 -16.77
N LEU A 172 -1.32 -14.56 -16.00
CA LEU A 172 -1.11 -13.41 -15.14
C LEU A 172 -0.16 -13.73 -14.00
N ARG A 173 -0.25 -14.96 -13.45
CA ARG A 173 0.66 -15.41 -12.39
C ARG A 173 2.09 -15.51 -12.90
N LYS A 174 2.31 -16.12 -14.07
CA LYS A 174 3.63 -16.20 -14.69
C LYS A 174 4.22 -14.81 -14.97
N GLN A 175 3.41 -13.89 -15.49
CA GLN A 175 3.85 -12.50 -15.72
C GLN A 175 4.25 -11.80 -14.40
N SER A 176 3.55 -12.07 -13.29
CA SER A 176 3.93 -11.54 -11.98
C SER A 176 5.27 -12.11 -11.52
N ASP A 177 5.44 -13.43 -11.61
CA ASP A 177 6.67 -14.12 -11.24
C ASP A 177 7.88 -13.60 -12.05
N ASP A 178 7.72 -13.48 -13.39
CA ASP A 178 8.76 -12.96 -14.31
C ASP A 178 9.12 -11.48 -14.01
N TYR A 179 8.18 -10.71 -13.47
CA TYR A 179 8.40 -9.31 -13.15
C TYR A 179 9.15 -9.11 -11.82
N ILE A 180 8.90 -9.99 -10.87
CA ILE A 180 9.52 -9.94 -9.53
C ILE A 180 10.93 -10.54 -9.53
N ALA A 181 11.22 -11.51 -10.42
CA ALA A 181 12.52 -12.13 -10.58
C ALA A 181 13.58 -11.14 -11.08
#